data_5571f81312642d1e9bd123dda75c305a
#
_entry.id   5571f81312642d1e9bd123dda75c305a
#
_cell.length_a   1.000
_cell.length_b   1.000
_cell.length_c   1.000
_cell.angle_alpha   90.00
_cell.angle_beta   90.00
_cell.angle_gamma   90.00
#
_symmetry.space_group_name_H-M   'P 1'
#
loop_
_entity.id
_entity.type
_entity.pdbx_description
1 polymer ?
#
loop_
_entity_poly.entity_id
_entity_poly.type
_entity_poly.pdbx_seq_one_letter_code
_entity_poly.pdbx_strand_id
1 'polypeptide(L)'
;MKRRHFIQNLSFGAAALYANKLLPNISKDKTLNVQLYTVRDAVSKNLEGTLERLAGLGYKNIELYGYNGTFFGKTASEFKTILGNTGIKVLSSHHTTGIAMKNKGTISDGWDKAIEDMHALGAEYMVCAYLMPNERTPEIYKSLPAMFEKAATATKAAGIQFAYHNHDFEFEKLDDTLVYDFLLKNTPGDLVKMEMDLYWISKAGHDPVAYFEKYPGRFAMWHVKDMEAGTKAITEVGNGTIDFDRIFKARKKAGLKYWFVEQDTSKRDMFESLTISRDYLAKKNY
;
A
#
# COMPACT_ATOMS: atom_id res chain seq x y z
N MET A 1 -12.69 10.08 -59.69
CA MET A 1 -13.05 10.62 -58.35
C MET A 1 -12.96 9.54 -57.26
N LYS A 2 -12.34 9.87 -56.12
CA LYS A 2 -12.29 9.13 -54.82
C LYS A 2 -11.35 7.94 -54.73
N ARG A 3 -10.04 8.25 -54.59
CA ARG A 3 -9.01 7.39 -53.96
C ARG A 3 -8.33 8.17 -52.83
N ARG A 4 -9.04 8.56 -51.76
CA ARG A 4 -8.43 9.37 -50.69
C ARG A 4 -8.89 9.02 -49.25
N HIS A 5 -9.57 7.90 -48.99
CA HIS A 5 -10.05 7.54 -47.67
C HIS A 5 -9.58 6.19 -47.12
N PHE A 6 -8.50 5.56 -47.66
CA PHE A 6 -8.07 4.24 -47.18
C PHE A 6 -6.75 4.23 -46.38
N ILE A 7 -6.13 5.39 -46.14
CA ILE A 7 -4.80 5.43 -45.51
C ILE A 7 -4.86 5.92 -44.01
N GLN A 8 -5.99 6.37 -43.50
CA GLN A 8 -6.06 6.88 -42.11
C GLN A 8 -6.38 5.83 -41.01
N ASN A 9 -6.76 4.60 -41.35
CA ASN A 9 -7.15 3.59 -40.36
C ASN A 9 -6.08 2.51 -40.08
N LEU A 10 -4.86 2.64 -40.62
CA LEU A 10 -3.78 1.65 -40.41
C LEU A 10 -2.73 2.07 -39.39
N SER A 11 -2.79 3.32 -38.88
CA SER A 11 -1.78 3.85 -37.94
C SER A 11 -2.09 3.60 -36.46
N PHE A 12 -3.33 3.28 -36.09
CA PHE A 12 -3.68 3.00 -34.68
C PHE A 12 -3.49 1.54 -34.25
N GLY A 13 -3.50 0.59 -35.17
CA GLY A 13 -3.31 -0.83 -34.88
C GLY A 13 -1.86 -1.23 -34.62
N ALA A 14 -0.90 -0.53 -35.23
CA ALA A 14 0.52 -0.87 -35.09
C ALA A 14 1.15 -0.37 -33.80
N ALA A 15 0.68 0.76 -33.24
CA ALA A 15 1.18 1.31 -31.97
C ALA A 15 0.73 0.45 -30.77
N ALA A 16 -0.48 -0.10 -30.79
CA ALA A 16 -0.98 -0.99 -29.73
C ALA A 16 -0.27 -2.36 -29.73
N LEU A 17 0.16 -2.85 -30.89
CA LEU A 17 0.91 -4.11 -31.00
C LEU A 17 2.40 -3.94 -30.61
N TYR A 18 2.97 -2.75 -30.76
CA TYR A 18 4.36 -2.49 -30.34
C TYR A 18 4.47 -2.25 -28.82
N ALA A 19 3.47 -1.63 -28.20
CA ALA A 19 3.45 -1.44 -26.74
C ALA A 19 3.38 -2.78 -25.98
N ASN A 20 2.68 -3.78 -26.51
CA ASN A 20 2.60 -5.11 -25.90
C ASN A 20 3.90 -5.96 -26.02
N LYS A 21 4.85 -5.57 -26.88
CA LYS A 21 6.13 -6.30 -27.03
C LYS A 21 7.24 -5.82 -26.07
N LEU A 22 7.03 -4.73 -25.35
CA LEU A 22 8.02 -4.13 -24.46
C LEU A 22 7.73 -4.37 -22.96
N LEU A 23 6.57 -4.94 -22.63
CA LEU A 23 6.31 -5.30 -21.23
C LEU A 23 7.03 -6.62 -20.93
N PRO A 24 7.85 -6.68 -19.87
CA PRO A 24 8.40 -7.96 -19.43
C PRO A 24 7.26 -8.94 -19.18
N ASN A 25 7.44 -10.20 -19.58
CA ASN A 25 6.45 -11.25 -19.41
C ASN A 25 6.36 -11.56 -17.90
N ILE A 26 5.51 -10.84 -17.19
CA ILE A 26 5.23 -11.11 -15.78
C ILE A 26 4.46 -12.41 -15.74
N SER A 27 5.00 -13.45 -15.09
CA SER A 27 4.32 -14.74 -14.96
C SER A 27 2.92 -14.52 -14.36
N LYS A 28 1.93 -15.33 -14.74
CA LYS A 28 0.52 -15.19 -14.36
C LYS A 28 0.27 -15.13 -12.83
N ASP A 29 1.26 -15.53 -12.03
CA ASP A 29 1.19 -15.59 -10.57
C ASP A 29 1.80 -14.36 -9.87
N LYS A 30 2.35 -13.39 -10.61
CA LYS A 30 2.99 -12.20 -10.04
C LYS A 30 2.09 -10.98 -10.19
N THR A 31 1.26 -10.75 -9.19
CA THR A 31 0.42 -9.56 -9.15
C THR A 31 1.20 -8.40 -8.54
N LEU A 32 1.39 -7.33 -9.31
CA LEU A 32 1.99 -6.09 -8.83
C LEU A 32 0.93 -5.22 -8.20
N ASN A 33 1.20 -4.76 -6.99
CA ASN A 33 0.32 -3.86 -6.25
C ASN A 33 1.08 -2.57 -5.92
N VAL A 34 0.37 -1.46 -5.79
CA VAL A 34 0.95 -0.15 -5.49
C VAL A 34 0.10 0.60 -4.47
N GLN A 35 0.78 1.28 -3.53
CA GLN A 35 0.14 2.26 -2.67
C GLN A 35 -0.05 3.55 -3.48
N LEU A 36 -1.31 4.02 -3.60
CA LEU A 36 -1.65 5.20 -4.42
C LEU A 36 -1.02 6.51 -3.92
N TYR A 37 -0.60 6.58 -2.67
CA TYR A 37 0.12 7.75 -2.15
C TYR A 37 1.39 8.05 -2.96
N THR A 38 2.01 7.02 -3.54
CA THR A 38 3.13 7.14 -4.48
C THR A 38 2.84 8.12 -5.62
N VAL A 39 1.65 8.08 -6.17
CA VAL A 39 1.22 8.90 -7.32
C VAL A 39 0.18 9.96 -6.94
N ARG A 40 0.16 10.39 -5.67
CA ARG A 40 -0.85 11.32 -5.13
C ARG A 40 -1.03 12.61 -5.93
N ASP A 41 0.07 13.16 -6.45
CA ASP A 41 0.01 14.39 -7.26
C ASP A 41 -0.67 14.16 -8.62
N ALA A 42 -0.51 12.98 -9.20
CA ALA A 42 -1.20 12.59 -10.43
C ALA A 42 -2.68 12.27 -10.15
N VAL A 43 -2.97 11.54 -9.08
CA VAL A 43 -4.34 11.23 -8.61
C VAL A 43 -5.14 12.52 -8.39
N SER A 44 -4.55 13.52 -7.73
CA SER A 44 -5.22 14.79 -7.46
C SER A 44 -5.58 15.57 -8.73
N LYS A 45 -4.82 15.38 -9.82
CA LYS A 45 -5.03 16.06 -11.11
C LYS A 45 -5.97 15.28 -12.02
N ASN A 46 -5.81 13.98 -12.11
CA ASN A 46 -6.58 13.09 -12.98
C ASN A 46 -6.57 11.66 -12.45
N LEU A 47 -7.57 11.33 -11.65
CA LEU A 47 -7.70 10.00 -11.03
C LEU A 47 -7.79 8.88 -12.08
N GLU A 48 -8.70 9.00 -13.06
CA GLU A 48 -8.93 7.95 -14.07
C GLU A 48 -7.68 7.72 -14.93
N GLY A 49 -7.10 8.77 -15.50
CA GLY A 49 -5.88 8.65 -16.29
C GLY A 49 -4.67 8.12 -15.49
N THR A 50 -4.63 8.41 -14.17
CA THR A 50 -3.61 7.84 -13.28
C THR A 50 -3.78 6.34 -13.12
N LEU A 51 -5.00 5.86 -12.89
CA LEU A 51 -5.30 4.42 -12.77
C LEU A 51 -5.06 3.69 -14.09
N GLU A 52 -5.47 4.28 -15.23
CA GLU A 52 -5.16 3.76 -16.57
C GLU A 52 -3.64 3.61 -16.79
N ARG A 53 -2.86 4.62 -16.41
CA ARG A 53 -1.40 4.59 -16.51
C ARG A 53 -0.79 3.51 -15.63
N LEU A 54 -1.26 3.33 -14.38
CA LEU A 54 -0.85 2.24 -13.50
C LEU A 54 -1.19 0.87 -14.09
N ALA A 55 -2.42 0.69 -14.61
CA ALA A 55 -2.83 -0.54 -15.29
C ALA A 55 -1.95 -0.84 -16.50
N GLY A 56 -1.61 0.18 -17.30
CA GLY A 56 -0.69 0.11 -18.43
C GLY A 56 0.74 -0.30 -18.04
N LEU A 57 1.18 0.07 -16.85
CA LEU A 57 2.44 -0.39 -16.26
C LEU A 57 2.37 -1.82 -15.71
N GLY A 58 1.20 -2.45 -15.66
CA GLY A 58 1.02 -3.82 -15.19
C GLY A 58 0.63 -3.93 -13.71
N TYR A 59 0.43 -2.82 -12.99
CA TYR A 59 -0.15 -2.85 -11.66
C TYR A 59 -1.61 -3.29 -11.74
N LYS A 60 -2.02 -4.21 -10.88
CA LYS A 60 -3.36 -4.80 -10.90
C LYS A 60 -4.20 -4.43 -9.69
N ASN A 61 -3.54 -4.20 -8.57
CA ASN A 61 -4.23 -3.83 -7.35
C ASN A 61 -3.60 -2.59 -6.73
N ILE A 62 -4.43 -1.87 -6.00
CA ILE A 62 -4.04 -0.66 -5.29
C ILE A 62 -4.36 -0.77 -3.80
N GLU A 63 -3.60 -0.06 -3.03
CA GLU A 63 -3.95 0.37 -1.70
C GLU A 63 -4.31 1.85 -1.72
N LEU A 64 -5.44 2.20 -1.10
CA LEU A 64 -5.98 3.55 -1.06
C LEU A 64 -5.38 4.37 0.09
N TYR A 65 -5.47 5.68 -0.04
CA TYR A 65 -5.19 6.64 1.04
C TYR A 65 -6.23 7.76 1.05
N GLY A 66 -6.32 8.48 2.18
CA GLY A 66 -7.04 9.75 2.24
C GLY A 66 -8.57 9.65 2.14
N TYR A 67 -9.16 8.48 2.43
CA TYR A 67 -10.61 8.36 2.51
C TYR A 67 -11.16 9.29 3.59
N ASN A 68 -12.16 10.08 3.23
CA ASN A 68 -12.82 11.07 4.10
C ASN A 68 -14.35 11.04 3.99
N GLY A 69 -14.92 9.86 3.68
CA GLY A 69 -16.32 9.66 3.31
C GLY A 69 -16.53 9.62 1.80
N THR A 70 -15.47 9.90 1.03
CA THR A 70 -15.43 9.81 -0.43
C THR A 70 -14.07 9.25 -0.89
N PHE A 71 -14.02 8.80 -2.15
CA PHE A 71 -12.80 8.33 -2.82
C PHE A 71 -12.32 9.41 -3.80
N PHE A 72 -11.43 10.28 -3.34
CA PHE A 72 -10.94 11.40 -4.16
C PHE A 72 -12.08 12.25 -4.73
N GLY A 73 -13.11 12.53 -3.89
CA GLY A 73 -14.32 13.27 -4.27
C GLY A 73 -15.38 12.45 -5.00
N LYS A 74 -15.21 11.14 -5.16
CA LYS A 74 -16.18 10.23 -5.77
C LYS A 74 -16.90 9.42 -4.70
N THR A 75 -18.17 9.10 -4.94
CA THR A 75 -18.91 8.09 -4.16
C THR A 75 -18.31 6.69 -4.39
N ALA A 76 -18.62 5.73 -3.54
CA ALA A 76 -18.18 4.33 -3.72
C ALA A 76 -18.66 3.74 -5.06
N SER A 77 -19.87 4.07 -5.50
CA SER A 77 -20.42 3.61 -6.78
C SER A 77 -19.68 4.19 -7.99
N GLU A 78 -19.41 5.51 -7.98
CA GLU A 78 -18.65 6.16 -9.04
C GLU A 78 -17.22 5.63 -9.11
N PHE A 79 -16.56 5.48 -7.95
CA PHE A 79 -15.21 4.96 -7.90
C PHE A 79 -15.14 3.49 -8.36
N LYS A 80 -16.13 2.67 -7.99
CA LYS A 80 -16.24 1.29 -8.48
C LYS A 80 -16.37 1.21 -10.00
N THR A 81 -17.08 2.16 -10.62
CA THR A 81 -17.19 2.26 -12.09
C THR A 81 -15.83 2.58 -12.72
N ILE A 82 -15.08 3.55 -12.15
CA ILE A 82 -13.72 3.89 -12.59
C ILE A 82 -12.79 2.68 -12.50
N LEU A 83 -12.82 1.96 -11.38
CA LEU A 83 -12.04 0.73 -11.20
C LEU A 83 -12.39 -0.33 -12.24
N GLY A 84 -13.68 -0.52 -12.54
CA GLY A 84 -14.15 -1.45 -13.57
C GLY A 84 -13.61 -1.13 -14.96
N ASN A 85 -13.53 0.16 -15.32
CA ASN A 85 -13.01 0.62 -16.60
C ASN A 85 -11.49 0.37 -16.75
N THR A 86 -10.74 0.47 -15.66
CA THR A 86 -9.28 0.31 -15.65
C THR A 86 -8.83 -1.14 -15.39
N GLY A 87 -9.71 -2.01 -14.87
CA GLY A 87 -9.40 -3.37 -14.44
C GLY A 87 -8.53 -3.43 -13.18
N ILE A 88 -8.37 -2.30 -12.46
CA ILE A 88 -7.66 -2.22 -11.19
C ILE A 88 -8.62 -2.61 -10.05
N LYS A 89 -8.10 -3.32 -9.04
CA LYS A 89 -8.84 -3.70 -7.83
C LYS A 89 -8.28 -3.00 -6.60
N VAL A 90 -9.15 -2.71 -5.63
CA VAL A 90 -8.74 -2.27 -4.30
C VAL A 90 -8.53 -3.51 -3.43
N LEU A 91 -7.34 -3.64 -2.83
CA LEU A 91 -7.06 -4.66 -1.82
C LEU A 91 -7.07 -4.11 -0.40
N SER A 92 -6.63 -2.87 -0.24
CA SER A 92 -6.43 -2.27 1.07
C SER A 92 -6.68 -0.77 1.04
N SER A 93 -6.88 -0.18 2.21
CA SER A 93 -7.04 1.26 2.38
C SER A 93 -6.40 1.75 3.69
N HIS A 94 -5.65 2.84 3.58
CA HIS A 94 -5.05 3.56 4.69
C HIS A 94 -6.05 4.53 5.34
N HIS A 95 -6.12 4.47 6.66
CA HIS A 95 -6.93 5.31 7.55
C HIS A 95 -6.07 5.84 8.69
N THR A 96 -6.59 6.78 9.46
CA THR A 96 -5.96 7.30 10.68
C THR A 96 -6.82 7.02 11.92
N THR A 97 -6.25 7.27 13.09
CA THR A 97 -6.96 7.09 14.37
C THR A 97 -8.18 8.00 14.51
N GLY A 98 -8.09 9.26 14.01
CA GLY A 98 -9.07 10.30 14.22
C GLY A 98 -8.95 10.98 15.58
N ILE A 99 -7.88 10.74 16.36
CA ILE A 99 -7.64 11.42 17.64
C ILE A 99 -7.24 12.88 17.39
N ALA A 100 -6.17 13.10 16.64
CA ALA A 100 -5.67 14.44 16.33
C ALA A 100 -6.33 15.03 15.07
N MET A 101 -6.58 14.22 14.06
CA MET A 101 -7.16 14.64 12.80
C MET A 101 -8.59 14.08 12.68
N LYS A 102 -9.56 14.90 13.08
CA LYS A 102 -10.98 14.52 13.11
C LYS A 102 -11.60 14.62 11.71
N ASN A 103 -11.35 13.63 10.89
CA ASN A 103 -11.93 13.50 9.56
C ASN A 103 -12.87 12.29 9.51
N LYS A 104 -13.86 12.32 8.62
CA LYS A 104 -14.70 11.17 8.31
C LYS A 104 -13.85 9.99 7.81
N GLY A 105 -14.25 8.77 8.16
CA GLY A 105 -13.57 7.55 7.74
C GLY A 105 -12.29 7.24 8.53
N THR A 106 -12.11 7.88 9.68
CA THR A 106 -11.10 7.51 10.68
C THR A 106 -11.68 6.48 11.67
N ILE A 107 -10.81 5.83 12.46
CA ILE A 107 -11.26 4.86 13.46
C ILE A 107 -12.24 5.49 14.46
N SER A 108 -12.05 6.77 14.82
CA SER A 108 -12.89 7.48 15.79
C SER A 108 -14.10 8.18 15.19
N ASP A 109 -14.17 8.38 13.88
CA ASP A 109 -15.30 9.06 13.21
C ASP A 109 -15.63 8.47 11.85
N GLY A 110 -16.84 7.92 11.73
CA GLY A 110 -17.36 7.35 10.48
C GLY A 110 -16.75 6.01 10.10
N TRP A 111 -16.26 5.22 11.07
CA TRP A 111 -15.63 3.93 10.82
C TRP A 111 -16.57 2.93 10.16
N ASP A 112 -17.83 2.84 10.63
CA ASP A 112 -18.83 1.94 10.07
C ASP A 112 -19.11 2.25 8.59
N LYS A 113 -19.20 3.53 8.23
CA LYS A 113 -19.36 3.95 6.83
C LYS A 113 -18.12 3.64 5.99
N ALA A 114 -16.92 3.83 6.55
CA ALA A 114 -15.70 3.44 5.87
C ALA A 114 -15.65 1.92 5.60
N ILE A 115 -16.05 1.10 6.58
CA ILE A 115 -16.13 -0.36 6.42
C ILE A 115 -17.12 -0.73 5.31
N GLU A 116 -18.32 -0.13 5.31
CA GLU A 116 -19.34 -0.37 4.27
C GLU A 116 -18.79 -0.05 2.87
N ASP A 117 -18.16 1.11 2.71
CA ASP A 117 -17.63 1.56 1.42
C ASP A 117 -16.44 0.69 0.96
N MET A 118 -15.54 0.30 1.87
CA MET A 118 -14.43 -0.60 1.54
C MET A 118 -14.93 -2.00 1.17
N HIS A 119 -15.95 -2.51 1.88
CA HIS A 119 -16.59 -3.77 1.54
C HIS A 119 -17.25 -3.72 0.15
N ALA A 120 -17.91 -2.61 -0.20
CA ALA A 120 -18.52 -2.42 -1.52
C ALA A 120 -17.49 -2.40 -2.67
N LEU A 121 -16.26 -1.97 -2.40
CA LEU A 121 -15.14 -2.02 -3.35
C LEU A 121 -14.42 -3.38 -3.38
N GLY A 122 -14.72 -4.28 -2.44
CA GLY A 122 -14.07 -5.59 -2.33
C GLY A 122 -12.70 -5.54 -1.65
N ALA A 123 -12.43 -4.53 -0.82
CA ALA A 123 -11.19 -4.45 -0.05
C ALA A 123 -11.10 -5.60 0.96
N GLU A 124 -9.91 -6.17 1.09
CA GLU A 124 -9.63 -7.26 2.04
C GLU A 124 -9.00 -6.74 3.33
N TYR A 125 -8.41 -5.54 3.30
CA TYR A 125 -7.73 -4.93 4.45
C TYR A 125 -8.13 -3.47 4.65
N MET A 126 -8.18 -3.07 5.93
CA MET A 126 -8.23 -1.67 6.35
C MET A 126 -7.10 -1.44 7.35
N VAL A 127 -6.29 -0.41 7.13
CA VAL A 127 -5.01 -0.20 7.82
C VAL A 127 -5.04 1.12 8.59
N CYS A 128 -4.72 1.11 9.89
CA CYS A 128 -4.30 2.33 10.56
C CYS A 128 -2.86 2.65 10.16
N ALA A 129 -2.68 3.67 9.33
CA ALA A 129 -1.45 3.86 8.59
C ALA A 129 -0.49 4.90 9.19
N TYR A 130 -0.96 5.75 10.07
CA TYR A 130 -0.12 6.83 10.58
C TYR A 130 -0.64 7.37 11.91
N LEU A 131 0.29 7.71 12.77
CA LEU A 131 0.03 8.48 13.99
C LEU A 131 0.58 9.90 13.79
N MET A 132 -0.29 10.88 13.95
CA MET A 132 0.12 12.29 13.88
C MET A 132 1.16 12.61 14.97
N PRO A 133 2.05 13.58 14.80
CA PRO A 133 3.09 13.87 15.80
C PRO A 133 2.56 14.09 17.22
N ASN A 134 1.39 14.71 17.36
CA ASN A 134 0.73 14.91 18.65
C ASN A 134 -0.01 13.67 19.19
N GLU A 135 -0.03 12.58 18.46
CA GLU A 135 -0.51 11.26 18.89
C GLU A 135 0.60 10.34 19.40
N ARG A 136 1.86 10.78 19.32
CA ARG A 136 3.03 9.98 19.68
C ARG A 136 3.43 10.23 21.14
N THR A 137 2.47 9.98 22.04
CA THR A 137 2.69 10.09 23.48
C THR A 137 2.49 8.75 24.19
N PRO A 138 3.12 8.51 25.34
CA PRO A 138 2.94 7.27 26.10
C PRO A 138 1.49 6.92 26.39
N GLU A 139 0.66 7.91 26.70
CA GLU A 139 -0.76 7.74 27.01
C GLU A 139 -1.53 7.24 25.79
N ILE A 140 -1.28 7.85 24.63
CA ILE A 140 -1.94 7.45 23.38
C ILE A 140 -1.44 6.07 22.94
N TYR A 141 -0.13 5.82 22.93
CA TYR A 141 0.41 4.50 22.60
C TYR A 141 -0.21 3.38 23.45
N LYS A 142 -0.37 3.61 24.77
CA LYS A 142 -0.99 2.65 25.70
C LYS A 142 -2.49 2.44 25.42
N SER A 143 -3.17 3.38 24.79
CA SER A 143 -4.59 3.29 24.42
C SER A 143 -4.84 2.60 23.07
N LEU A 144 -3.85 2.57 22.18
CA LEU A 144 -4.00 2.03 20.82
C LEU A 144 -4.44 0.56 20.76
N PRO A 145 -3.94 -0.37 21.61
CA PRO A 145 -4.37 -1.76 21.54
C PRO A 145 -5.89 -1.93 21.65
N ALA A 146 -6.53 -1.27 22.61
CA ALA A 146 -7.98 -1.32 22.80
C ALA A 146 -8.73 -0.67 21.62
N MET A 147 -8.22 0.44 21.07
CA MET A 147 -8.77 1.09 19.88
C MET A 147 -8.70 0.16 18.66
N PHE A 148 -7.55 -0.47 18.43
CA PHE A 148 -7.33 -1.37 17.31
C PHE A 148 -8.16 -2.65 17.42
N GLU A 149 -8.30 -3.21 18.62
CA GLU A 149 -9.15 -4.39 18.84
C GLU A 149 -10.62 -4.09 18.53
N LYS A 150 -11.13 -2.93 18.97
CA LYS A 150 -12.47 -2.48 18.64
C LYS A 150 -12.65 -2.27 17.14
N ALA A 151 -11.72 -1.58 16.47
CA ALA A 151 -11.74 -1.34 15.05
C ALA A 151 -11.68 -2.66 14.25
N ALA A 152 -10.80 -3.57 14.67
CA ALA A 152 -10.62 -4.88 14.05
C ALA A 152 -11.83 -5.79 14.21
N THR A 153 -12.53 -5.72 15.35
CA THR A 153 -13.79 -6.46 15.56
C THR A 153 -14.85 -6.01 14.58
N ALA A 154 -14.99 -4.70 14.36
CA ALA A 154 -15.94 -4.15 13.40
C ALA A 154 -15.59 -4.53 11.94
N THR A 155 -14.32 -4.42 11.52
CA THR A 155 -13.91 -4.81 10.16
C THR A 155 -14.07 -6.30 9.93
N LYS A 156 -13.74 -7.15 10.91
CA LYS A 156 -13.89 -8.62 10.84
C LYS A 156 -15.34 -9.04 10.62
N ALA A 157 -16.29 -8.34 11.23
CA ALA A 157 -17.73 -8.58 11.02
C ALA A 157 -18.15 -8.36 9.56
N ALA A 158 -17.47 -7.49 8.83
CA ALA A 158 -17.66 -7.24 7.41
C ALA A 158 -16.75 -8.10 6.49
N GLY A 159 -15.97 -9.04 7.06
CA GLY A 159 -15.05 -9.88 6.30
C GLY A 159 -13.75 -9.19 5.91
N ILE A 160 -13.41 -8.04 6.50
CA ILE A 160 -12.21 -7.26 6.24
C ILE A 160 -11.23 -7.44 7.39
N GLN A 161 -9.96 -7.67 7.10
CA GLN A 161 -8.88 -7.76 8.10
C GLN A 161 -8.36 -6.38 8.46
N PHE A 162 -8.27 -6.09 9.75
CA PHE A 162 -7.60 -4.87 10.23
C PHE A 162 -6.09 -5.07 10.32
N ALA A 163 -5.32 -4.01 9.98
CA ALA A 163 -3.88 -3.99 10.16
C ALA A 163 -3.37 -2.62 10.65
N TYR A 164 -2.12 -2.61 11.10
CA TYR A 164 -1.37 -1.41 11.47
C TYR A 164 -0.10 -1.31 10.64
N HIS A 165 0.18 -0.14 10.06
CA HIS A 165 1.39 0.16 9.29
C HIS A 165 2.38 0.96 10.14
N ASN A 166 3.65 0.57 10.11
CA ASN A 166 4.71 1.24 10.86
C ASN A 166 5.46 2.27 10.03
N HIS A 167 5.99 3.26 10.73
CA HIS A 167 7.08 4.14 10.32
C HIS A 167 8.33 3.86 11.15
N ASP A 168 9.23 4.83 11.26
CA ASP A 168 10.44 4.74 12.10
C ASP A 168 10.16 5.08 13.58
N PHE A 169 9.18 5.91 13.86
CA PHE A 169 8.89 6.38 15.22
C PHE A 169 8.32 5.29 16.15
N GLU A 170 7.76 4.19 15.64
CA GLU A 170 7.35 3.06 16.47
C GLU A 170 8.54 2.24 17.01
N PHE A 171 9.74 2.50 16.50
CA PHE A 171 10.98 1.91 17.02
C PHE A 171 11.65 2.81 18.08
N GLU A 172 10.97 3.86 18.51
CA GLU A 172 11.33 4.61 19.71
C GLU A 172 10.89 3.86 21.00
N LYS A 173 11.51 4.22 22.12
CA LYS A 173 11.20 3.59 23.41
C LYS A 173 9.88 4.09 23.99
N LEU A 174 9.09 3.14 24.45
CA LEU A 174 7.95 3.32 25.35
C LEU A 174 8.27 2.57 26.64
N ASP A 175 8.61 3.28 27.69
CA ASP A 175 9.13 2.71 28.93
C ASP A 175 10.36 1.78 28.63
N ASP A 176 10.31 0.50 28.97
CA ASP A 176 11.39 -0.49 28.76
C ASP A 176 11.28 -1.27 27.44
N THR A 177 10.33 -0.93 26.57
CA THR A 177 10.12 -1.62 25.27
C THR A 177 10.06 -0.64 24.12
N LEU A 178 10.06 -1.13 22.86
CA LEU A 178 9.75 -0.31 21.70
C LEU A 178 8.23 -0.20 21.52
N VAL A 179 7.74 0.93 20.99
CA VAL A 179 6.31 1.11 20.68
C VAL A 179 5.81 -0.04 19.80
N TYR A 180 6.57 -0.42 18.76
CA TYR A 180 6.18 -1.49 17.85
C TYR A 180 6.05 -2.84 18.56
N ASP A 181 7.01 -3.19 19.43
CA ASP A 181 6.93 -4.41 20.25
C ASP A 181 5.74 -4.37 21.22
N PHE A 182 5.47 -3.20 21.80
CA PHE A 182 4.30 -3.01 22.67
C PHE A 182 3.00 -3.28 21.92
N LEU A 183 2.82 -2.72 20.73
CA LEU A 183 1.64 -2.95 19.89
C LEU A 183 1.51 -4.44 19.50
N LEU A 184 2.60 -5.07 19.07
CA LEU A 184 2.62 -6.48 18.70
C LEU A 184 2.24 -7.41 19.85
N LYS A 185 2.66 -7.11 21.09
CA LYS A 185 2.38 -7.90 22.28
C LYS A 185 0.97 -7.70 22.83
N ASN A 186 0.42 -6.48 22.69
CA ASN A 186 -0.84 -6.11 23.35
C ASN A 186 -2.04 -6.10 22.38
N THR A 187 -1.88 -6.56 21.13
CA THR A 187 -2.98 -6.72 20.18
C THR A 187 -3.16 -8.20 19.79
N PRO A 188 -4.40 -8.73 19.76
CA PRO A 188 -4.67 -10.09 19.34
C PRO A 188 -4.25 -10.35 17.89
N GLY A 189 -3.38 -11.34 17.66
CA GLY A 189 -2.77 -11.58 16.35
C GLY A 189 -3.72 -12.13 15.27
N ASP A 190 -4.89 -12.59 15.63
CA ASP A 190 -5.97 -13.01 14.72
C ASP A 190 -6.87 -11.82 14.32
N LEU A 191 -6.94 -10.77 15.13
CA LEU A 191 -7.72 -9.56 14.87
C LEU A 191 -6.88 -8.46 14.20
N VAL A 192 -5.69 -8.19 14.74
CA VAL A 192 -4.82 -7.12 14.28
C VAL A 192 -3.58 -7.70 13.60
N LYS A 193 -3.47 -7.51 12.29
CA LYS A 193 -2.24 -7.81 11.55
C LYS A 193 -1.36 -6.58 11.47
N MET A 194 -0.16 -6.76 10.95
CA MET A 194 0.76 -5.67 10.63
C MET A 194 0.96 -5.58 9.13
N GLU A 195 0.99 -4.36 8.65
CA GLU A 195 1.56 -4.00 7.36
C GLU A 195 2.95 -3.43 7.63
N MET A 196 3.98 -4.25 7.40
CA MET A 196 5.35 -3.83 7.69
C MET A 196 5.91 -3.02 6.53
N ASP A 197 6.27 -1.77 6.80
CA ASP A 197 7.08 -1.00 5.87
C ASP A 197 8.55 -1.38 6.01
N LEU A 198 9.09 -2.01 4.96
CA LEU A 198 10.45 -2.55 4.94
C LEU A 198 11.53 -1.44 4.95
N TYR A 199 11.21 -0.26 4.41
CA TYR A 199 12.11 0.89 4.47
C TYR A 199 12.16 1.48 5.88
N TRP A 200 11.01 1.75 6.48
CA TRP A 200 10.98 2.46 7.76
C TRP A 200 11.60 1.63 8.89
N ILE A 201 11.33 0.32 8.96
CA ILE A 201 11.99 -0.56 9.93
C ILE A 201 13.50 -0.64 9.70
N SER A 202 13.95 -0.72 8.45
CA SER A 202 15.38 -0.75 8.10
C SER A 202 16.07 0.57 8.41
N LYS A 203 15.41 1.71 8.14
CA LYS A 203 15.91 3.05 8.45
C LYS A 203 16.07 3.26 9.95
N ALA A 204 15.16 2.70 10.76
CA ALA A 204 15.24 2.67 12.21
C ALA A 204 16.34 1.72 12.74
N GLY A 205 17.04 0.98 11.87
CA GLY A 205 18.14 0.10 12.25
C GLY A 205 17.70 -1.28 12.74
N HIS A 206 16.47 -1.69 12.45
CA HIS A 206 15.93 -2.99 12.82
C HIS A 206 15.83 -3.93 11.61
N ASP A 207 15.88 -5.25 11.89
CA ASP A 207 15.82 -6.28 10.87
C ASP A 207 14.39 -6.83 10.70
N PRO A 208 13.76 -6.69 9.52
CA PRO A 208 12.45 -7.26 9.24
C PRO A 208 12.37 -8.76 9.53
N VAL A 209 13.41 -9.54 9.15
CA VAL A 209 13.41 -11.00 9.30
C VAL A 209 13.43 -11.39 10.78
N ALA A 210 14.18 -10.68 11.63
CA ALA A 210 14.17 -10.91 13.07
C ALA A 210 12.78 -10.70 13.68
N TYR A 211 12.01 -9.71 13.18
CA TYR A 211 10.61 -9.51 13.58
C TYR A 211 9.69 -10.63 13.10
N PHE A 212 9.89 -11.16 11.90
CA PHE A 212 9.12 -12.31 11.40
C PHE A 212 9.36 -13.56 12.24
N GLU A 213 10.58 -13.75 12.71
CA GLU A 213 10.93 -14.86 13.62
C GLU A 213 10.33 -14.69 15.02
N LYS A 214 10.37 -13.44 15.54
CA LYS A 214 9.87 -13.10 16.88
C LYS A 214 8.34 -13.15 16.96
N TYR A 215 7.65 -12.75 15.88
CA TYR A 215 6.19 -12.64 15.81
C TYR A 215 5.63 -13.32 14.54
N PRO A 216 5.74 -14.65 14.41
CA PRO A 216 5.35 -15.36 13.19
C PRO A 216 3.87 -15.19 12.88
N GLY A 217 3.55 -15.01 11.59
CA GLY A 217 2.17 -14.89 11.10
C GLY A 217 1.50 -13.54 11.34
N ARG A 218 2.24 -12.53 11.86
CA ARG A 218 1.68 -11.23 12.18
C ARG A 218 1.75 -10.23 11.01
N PHE A 219 2.65 -10.39 10.05
CA PHE A 219 3.00 -9.40 9.02
C PHE A 219 2.35 -9.77 7.68
N ALA A 220 1.01 -9.61 7.63
CA ALA A 220 0.21 -10.05 6.49
C ALA A 220 0.41 -9.19 5.23
N MET A 221 0.84 -7.96 5.40
CA MET A 221 1.12 -7.04 4.29
C MET A 221 2.48 -6.37 4.48
N TRP A 222 3.10 -5.99 3.35
CA TRP A 222 4.35 -5.24 3.34
C TRP A 222 4.28 -4.06 2.38
N HIS A 223 4.89 -2.92 2.78
CA HIS A 223 5.35 -1.91 1.85
C HIS A 223 6.77 -2.22 1.40
N VAL A 224 6.90 -2.44 0.09
CA VAL A 224 8.18 -2.68 -0.59
C VAL A 224 8.69 -1.33 -1.08
N LYS A 225 9.53 -0.71 -0.25
CA LYS A 225 10.12 0.61 -0.40
C LYS A 225 11.62 0.47 -0.13
N ASP A 226 12.48 1.04 -0.99
CA ASP A 226 13.94 0.84 -0.91
C ASP A 226 14.67 2.07 -0.38
N MET A 227 15.90 1.87 0.10
CA MET A 227 16.70 2.85 0.81
C MET A 227 18.04 3.08 0.12
N GLU A 228 18.30 4.32 -0.27
CA GLU A 228 19.58 4.74 -0.89
C GLU A 228 20.75 4.58 0.09
N ALA A 229 21.86 4.09 -0.41
CA ALA A 229 23.10 3.99 0.37
C ALA A 229 23.59 5.36 0.85
N GLY A 230 24.08 5.44 2.07
CA GLY A 230 24.66 6.65 2.66
C GLY A 230 23.62 7.67 3.10
N THR A 231 22.78 8.18 2.22
CA THR A 231 21.77 9.20 2.53
C THR A 231 20.59 8.67 3.30
N LYS A 232 20.31 7.35 3.19
CA LYS A 232 19.08 6.70 3.67
C LYS A 232 17.81 7.30 3.07
N ALA A 233 17.88 8.02 1.97
CA ALA A 233 16.70 8.51 1.26
C ALA A 233 15.93 7.36 0.61
N ILE A 234 14.64 7.59 0.31
CA ILE A 234 13.82 6.64 -0.44
C ILE A 234 14.31 6.61 -1.89
N THR A 235 14.40 5.42 -2.47
CA THR A 235 14.76 5.21 -3.87
C THR A 235 13.90 4.10 -4.49
N GLU A 236 14.03 3.89 -5.80
CA GLU A 236 13.34 2.83 -6.53
C GLU A 236 13.75 1.45 -6.01
N VAL A 237 12.81 0.55 -5.94
CA VAL A 237 13.04 -0.84 -5.51
C VAL A 237 14.07 -1.51 -6.42
N GLY A 238 15.15 -1.99 -5.79
CA GLY A 238 16.30 -2.60 -6.47
C GLY A 238 17.47 -1.63 -6.73
N ASN A 239 17.30 -0.32 -6.49
CA ASN A 239 18.37 0.67 -6.58
C ASN A 239 19.00 0.98 -5.21
N GLY A 240 18.41 0.46 -4.13
CA GLY A 240 18.86 0.72 -2.76
C GLY A 240 19.64 -0.43 -2.14
N THR A 241 19.61 -0.48 -0.81
CA THR A 241 20.43 -1.39 0.00
C THR A 241 19.63 -2.47 0.72
N ILE A 242 18.29 -2.46 0.62
CA ILE A 242 17.45 -3.44 1.30
C ILE A 242 17.54 -4.79 0.58
N ASP A 243 17.91 -5.84 1.30
CA ASP A 243 18.01 -7.21 0.77
C ASP A 243 16.62 -7.87 0.67
N PHE A 244 15.88 -7.50 -0.38
CA PHE A 244 14.56 -8.07 -0.65
C PHE A 244 14.61 -9.57 -0.89
N ASP A 245 15.67 -10.12 -1.47
CA ASP A 245 15.79 -11.57 -1.69
C ASP A 245 15.78 -12.33 -0.34
N ARG A 246 16.49 -11.84 0.66
CA ARG A 246 16.50 -12.40 2.01
C ARG A 246 15.13 -12.25 2.69
N ILE A 247 14.53 -11.07 2.59
CA ILE A 247 13.24 -10.74 3.22
C ILE A 247 12.12 -11.60 2.62
N PHE A 248 12.01 -11.70 1.30
CA PHE A 248 10.99 -12.50 0.63
C PHE A 248 11.17 -14.02 0.85
N LYS A 249 12.38 -14.52 1.09
CA LYS A 249 12.59 -15.91 1.56
C LYS A 249 11.85 -16.21 2.87
N ALA A 250 11.72 -15.22 3.75
CA ALA A 250 11.04 -15.35 5.04
C ALA A 250 9.52 -15.10 4.98
N ARG A 251 8.93 -14.84 3.80
CA ARG A 251 7.52 -14.46 3.63
C ARG A 251 6.51 -15.40 4.27
N LYS A 252 6.77 -16.72 4.26
CA LYS A 252 5.90 -17.71 4.91
C LYS A 252 5.89 -17.55 6.42
N LYS A 253 7.07 -17.29 7.01
CA LYS A 253 7.21 -17.04 8.45
C LYS A 253 6.51 -15.77 8.88
N ALA A 254 6.62 -14.72 8.09
CA ALA A 254 5.91 -13.46 8.27
C ALA A 254 4.38 -13.62 8.22
N GLY A 255 3.89 -14.56 7.41
CA GLY A 255 2.47 -14.75 7.11
C GLY A 255 1.99 -13.83 5.98
N LEU A 256 2.90 -13.43 5.08
CA LEU A 256 2.63 -12.50 3.98
C LEU A 256 1.48 -12.98 3.09
N LYS A 257 0.55 -12.07 2.81
CA LYS A 257 -0.54 -12.22 1.84
C LYS A 257 -0.36 -11.28 0.65
N TYR A 258 -0.10 -10.00 0.93
CA TYR A 258 0.06 -8.98 -0.09
C TYR A 258 1.27 -8.09 0.19
N TRP A 259 1.82 -7.49 -0.85
CA TRP A 259 2.82 -6.45 -0.73
C TRP A 259 2.55 -5.37 -1.78
N PHE A 260 2.88 -4.14 -1.44
CA PHE A 260 2.65 -2.97 -2.28
C PHE A 260 3.96 -2.24 -2.51
N VAL A 261 4.23 -1.87 -3.75
CA VAL A 261 5.30 -0.91 -4.04
C VAL A 261 4.85 0.45 -3.53
N GLU A 262 5.72 1.11 -2.79
CA GLU A 262 5.51 2.50 -2.38
C GLU A 262 6.79 3.32 -2.51
N GLN A 263 6.63 4.59 -2.90
CA GLN A 263 7.71 5.57 -2.94
C GLN A 263 7.15 6.97 -2.65
N ASP A 264 7.53 7.57 -1.49
CA ASP A 264 6.95 8.86 -1.06
C ASP A 264 7.52 10.03 -1.84
N THR A 265 8.78 9.92 -2.24
CA THR A 265 9.52 10.97 -2.96
C THR A 265 10.39 10.37 -4.06
N SER A 266 10.63 11.10 -5.14
CA SER A 266 11.56 10.72 -6.19
C SER A 266 12.27 11.94 -6.76
N LYS A 267 13.49 11.70 -7.29
CA LYS A 267 14.27 12.68 -8.07
C LYS A 267 13.82 12.74 -9.55
N ARG A 268 12.89 11.86 -9.96
CA ARG A 268 12.36 11.72 -11.34
C ARG A 268 10.83 11.70 -11.36
N ASP A 269 10.24 11.58 -12.54
CA ASP A 269 8.79 11.31 -12.65
C ASP A 269 8.43 10.04 -11.89
N MET A 270 7.36 10.09 -11.11
CA MET A 270 6.99 8.98 -10.22
C MET A 270 6.62 7.71 -10.98
N PHE A 271 6.07 7.82 -12.18
CA PHE A 271 5.77 6.64 -13.00
C PHE A 271 7.03 6.04 -13.65
N GLU A 272 8.07 6.86 -13.88
CA GLU A 272 9.40 6.35 -14.25
C GLU A 272 9.98 5.53 -13.10
N SER A 273 9.90 6.03 -11.87
CA SER A 273 10.32 5.29 -10.67
C SER A 273 9.54 3.99 -10.47
N LEU A 274 8.23 4.02 -10.65
CA LEU A 274 7.38 2.83 -10.61
C LEU A 274 7.74 1.83 -11.71
N THR A 275 8.15 2.28 -12.89
CA THR A 275 8.62 1.42 -13.98
C THR A 275 9.91 0.71 -13.60
N ILE A 276 10.88 1.41 -13.02
CA ILE A 276 12.15 0.85 -12.54
C ILE A 276 11.89 -0.21 -11.47
N SER A 277 11.07 0.11 -10.47
CA SER A 277 10.70 -0.81 -9.39
C SER A 277 9.99 -2.07 -9.93
N ARG A 278 9.04 -1.91 -10.86
CA ARG A 278 8.37 -3.01 -11.56
C ARG A 278 9.36 -3.90 -12.30
N ASP A 279 10.28 -3.32 -13.07
CA ASP A 279 11.22 -4.07 -13.89
C ASP A 279 12.23 -4.88 -13.05
N TYR A 280 12.59 -4.36 -11.88
CA TYR A 280 13.37 -5.11 -10.89
C TYR A 280 12.54 -6.30 -10.36
N LEU A 281 11.33 -6.04 -9.86
CA LEU A 281 10.47 -7.05 -9.23
C LEU A 281 10.04 -8.14 -10.23
N ALA A 282 9.82 -7.80 -11.49
CA ALA A 282 9.46 -8.75 -12.55
C ALA A 282 10.54 -9.82 -12.79
N LYS A 283 11.81 -9.51 -12.53
CA LYS A 283 12.95 -10.43 -12.65
C LYS A 283 13.10 -11.37 -11.46
N LYS A 284 12.36 -11.10 -10.36
CA LYS A 284 12.46 -11.85 -9.11
C LYS A 284 11.35 -12.89 -8.98
N ASN A 285 11.61 -13.96 -8.22
CA ASN A 285 10.64 -15.03 -7.94
C ASN A 285 10.08 -14.90 -6.51
N TYR A 286 9.44 -13.74 -6.27
CA TYR A 286 8.87 -13.43 -4.95
C TYR A 286 7.46 -13.98 -4.77
#